data_b339203788ea661219c94964cc35b879
#
_entry.id   b339203788ea661219c94964cc35b879
#
_cell.length_a   1.000
_cell.length_b   1.000
_cell.length_c   1.000
_cell.angle_alpha   90.00
_cell.angle_beta   90.00
_cell.angle_gamma   90.00
#
_symmetry.space_group_name_H-M   'P 1'
#
loop_
_entity.id
_entity.type
_entity.pdbx_description
1 polymer ?
#
loop_
_entity_poly.entity_id
_entity_poly.type
_entity_poly.pdbx_seq_one_letter_code
_entity_poly.pdbx_strand_id
1 'polypeptide(L)'
;MTIEIGIIGLAQSGKTTIFNALTGGKSDTRSLAPHIGIAKVPEPRLQVLADMLHPKKVIPAEVSYTDIGASVKDLGGGKGAGGQILSQLSGADALINVVRSFADETVPHIEGSLDVDRDIATANLELTLHDLGIISRRLEKIEEPSPPNANACCPSKSC
;
A
#
# COMPACT_ATOMS: atom_id res chain seq x y z
N MET A 1 -15.22 3.27 11.17
CA MET A 1 -14.45 3.55 9.94
C MET A 1 -13.00 3.24 10.30
N THR A 2 -12.40 2.24 9.69
CA THR A 2 -11.01 1.86 9.94
C THR A 2 -10.16 2.49 8.83
N ILE A 3 -9.09 3.15 9.19
CA ILE A 3 -8.14 3.74 8.23
C ILE A 3 -7.17 2.63 7.82
N GLU A 4 -6.95 2.45 6.52
CA GLU A 4 -6.01 1.48 5.98
C GLU A 4 -4.70 2.15 5.56
N ILE A 5 -3.59 1.71 6.14
CA ILE A 5 -2.26 2.27 5.89
C ILE A 5 -1.33 1.20 5.32
N GLY A 6 -0.79 1.45 4.13
CA GLY A 6 0.24 0.62 3.52
C GLY A 6 1.64 1.03 3.95
N ILE A 7 2.49 0.05 4.32
CA ILE A 7 3.90 0.27 4.65
C ILE A 7 4.74 -0.15 3.44
N ILE A 8 5.45 0.80 2.85
CA ILE A 8 6.28 0.62 1.66
C ILE A 8 7.74 1.01 1.93
N GLY A 9 8.63 0.69 1.04
CA GLY A 9 10.04 1.07 1.09
C GLY A 9 10.94 0.08 0.37
N LEU A 10 12.22 0.38 0.30
CA LEU A 10 13.21 -0.50 -0.32
C LEU A 10 13.38 -1.82 0.46
N ALA A 11 13.97 -2.83 -0.17
CA ALA A 11 14.30 -4.06 0.52
C ALA A 11 15.25 -3.77 1.69
N GLN A 12 15.04 -4.47 2.81
CA GLN A 12 15.86 -4.34 4.03
C GLN A 12 15.84 -2.95 4.68
N SER A 13 14.84 -2.09 4.38
CA SER A 13 14.68 -0.78 5.02
C SER A 13 14.10 -0.85 6.44
N GLY A 14 13.60 -2.00 6.89
CA GLY A 14 13.03 -2.19 8.22
C GLY A 14 11.50 -2.10 8.27
N LYS A 15 10.79 -2.24 7.15
CA LYS A 15 9.31 -2.22 7.07
C LYS A 15 8.63 -3.12 8.10
N THR A 16 8.97 -4.41 8.08
CA THR A 16 8.37 -5.40 8.99
C THR A 16 8.72 -5.13 10.46
N THR A 17 9.88 -4.54 10.73
CA THR A 17 10.25 -4.12 12.09
C THR A 17 9.32 -3.02 12.59
N ILE A 18 9.06 -2.01 11.76
CA ILE A 18 8.12 -0.92 12.07
C ILE A 18 6.70 -1.47 12.19
N PHE A 19 6.28 -2.34 11.28
CA PHE A 19 4.98 -3.00 11.35
C PHE A 19 4.79 -3.73 12.68
N ASN A 20 5.77 -4.54 13.09
CA ASN A 20 5.72 -5.26 14.36
C ASN A 20 5.69 -4.32 15.58
N ALA A 21 6.42 -3.20 15.52
CA ALA A 21 6.39 -2.19 16.57
C ALA A 21 5.02 -1.50 16.70
N LEU A 22 4.36 -1.21 15.57
CA LEU A 22 3.05 -0.56 15.54
C LEU A 22 1.91 -1.49 15.98
N THR A 23 1.96 -2.74 15.55
CA THR A 23 0.87 -3.71 15.79
C THR A 23 1.06 -4.56 17.05
N GLY A 24 2.24 -4.49 17.68
CA GLY A 24 2.62 -5.38 18.79
C GLY A 24 2.73 -6.86 18.36
N GLY A 25 2.77 -7.12 17.05
CA GLY A 25 2.86 -8.44 16.45
C GLY A 25 4.28 -8.99 16.42
N LYS A 26 4.40 -10.23 15.96
CA LYS A 26 5.67 -10.92 15.70
C LYS A 26 5.64 -11.52 14.29
N SER A 27 5.41 -10.71 13.30
CA SER A 27 5.44 -11.16 11.89
C SER A 27 6.86 -11.53 11.48
N ASP A 28 6.98 -12.60 10.69
CA ASP A 28 8.27 -13.06 10.19
C ASP A 28 8.83 -12.07 9.17
N THR A 29 10.00 -11.50 9.47
CA THR A 29 10.71 -10.56 8.61
C THR A 29 11.22 -11.15 7.30
N ARG A 30 11.17 -12.49 7.16
CA ARG A 30 11.61 -13.21 5.95
C ARG A 30 10.47 -13.56 5.01
N SER A 31 9.23 -13.38 5.43
CA SER A 31 8.06 -13.66 4.60
C SER A 31 7.85 -12.54 3.58
N LEU A 32 7.64 -12.91 2.32
CA LEU A 32 7.21 -11.99 1.26
C LEU A 32 5.69 -11.83 1.20
N ALA A 33 4.96 -12.62 1.99
CA ALA A 33 3.51 -12.49 2.07
C ALA A 33 3.13 -11.18 2.79
N PRO A 34 2.08 -10.50 2.35
CA PRO A 34 1.60 -9.31 3.04
C PRO A 34 1.09 -9.66 4.44
N HIS A 35 1.47 -8.87 5.42
CA HIS A 35 1.01 -8.99 6.78
C HIS A 35 0.02 -7.87 7.09
N ILE A 36 -1.15 -8.21 7.61
CA ILE A 36 -2.16 -7.22 8.03
C ILE A 36 -2.24 -7.26 9.56
N GLY A 37 -2.18 -6.09 10.17
CA GLY A 37 -2.30 -5.94 11.61
C GLY A 37 -3.12 -4.72 11.99
N ILE A 38 -3.86 -4.81 13.08
CA ILE A 38 -4.69 -3.72 13.59
C ILE A 38 -4.05 -3.18 14.86
N ALA A 39 -3.87 -1.86 14.91
CA ALA A 39 -3.41 -1.16 16.08
C ALA A 39 -4.50 -0.21 16.59
N LYS A 40 -4.66 -0.15 17.91
CA LYS A 40 -5.54 0.82 18.56
C LYS A 40 -4.77 2.11 18.77
N VAL A 41 -5.40 3.24 18.43
CA VAL A 41 -4.82 4.56 18.67
C VAL A 41 -4.91 4.89 20.15
N PRO A 42 -3.78 5.07 20.85
CA PRO A 42 -3.80 5.47 22.25
C PRO A 42 -4.27 6.92 22.37
N GLU A 43 -5.41 7.14 23.01
CA GLU A 43 -5.99 8.46 23.21
C GLU A 43 -6.37 8.65 24.70
N PRO A 44 -5.51 9.30 25.50
CA PRO A 44 -5.75 9.49 26.94
C PRO A 44 -7.04 10.27 27.25
N ARG A 45 -7.46 11.18 26.37
CA ARG A 45 -8.68 11.97 26.56
C ARG A 45 -9.95 11.12 26.53
N LEU A 46 -9.90 9.97 25.86
CA LEU A 46 -11.00 9.02 25.78
C LEU A 46 -11.36 8.47 27.16
N GLN A 47 -10.36 8.20 28.01
CA GLN A 47 -10.59 7.74 29.38
C GLN A 47 -11.21 8.86 30.24
N VAL A 48 -10.72 10.08 30.13
CA VAL A 48 -11.27 11.23 30.87
C VAL A 48 -12.74 11.44 30.50
N LEU A 49 -13.09 11.38 29.22
CA LEU A 49 -14.47 11.49 28.76
C LEU A 49 -15.33 10.31 29.25
N ALA A 50 -14.78 9.11 29.28
CA ALA A 50 -15.48 7.93 29.79
C ALA A 50 -15.81 8.06 31.28
N ASP A 51 -14.87 8.58 32.07
CA ASP A 51 -15.05 8.81 33.50
C ASP A 51 -16.09 9.89 33.80
N MET A 52 -16.26 10.89 32.91
CA MET A 52 -17.26 11.95 33.01
C MET A 52 -18.65 11.49 32.57
N LEU A 53 -18.75 10.74 31.51
CA LEU A 53 -20.02 10.43 30.82
C LEU A 53 -20.56 9.02 31.14
N HIS A 54 -19.78 8.17 31.79
CA HIS A 54 -20.11 6.79 32.13
C HIS A 54 -20.76 5.99 30.99
N PRO A 55 -20.16 5.94 29.78
CA PRO A 55 -20.75 5.26 28.64
C PRO A 55 -20.77 3.74 28.85
N LYS A 56 -21.71 3.05 28.21
CA LYS A 56 -21.80 1.58 28.26
C LYS A 56 -20.57 0.88 27.64
N LYS A 57 -19.88 1.54 26.68
CA LYS A 57 -18.72 1.00 26.00
C LYS A 57 -17.82 2.14 25.50
N VAL A 58 -16.53 1.99 25.69
CA VAL A 58 -15.49 2.89 25.12
C VAL A 58 -14.79 2.14 24.01
N ILE A 59 -14.81 2.69 22.80
CA ILE A 59 -14.18 2.08 21.61
C ILE A 59 -13.13 3.06 21.10
N PRO A 60 -11.83 2.75 21.21
CA PRO A 60 -10.78 3.54 20.62
C PRO A 60 -10.83 3.45 19.09
N ALA A 61 -10.28 4.45 18.40
CA ALA A 61 -10.05 4.37 16.96
C ALA A 61 -9.03 3.25 16.65
N GLU A 62 -9.24 2.58 15.53
CA GLU A 62 -8.38 1.50 15.07
C GLU A 62 -7.82 1.84 13.69
N VAL A 63 -6.56 1.50 13.47
CA VAL A 63 -5.85 1.65 12.19
C VAL A 63 -5.39 0.27 11.75
N SER A 64 -5.68 -0.07 10.50
CA SER A 64 -5.19 -1.29 9.85
C SER A 64 -3.90 -0.98 9.12
N TYR A 65 -2.83 -1.67 9.48
CA TYR A 65 -1.53 -1.59 8.80
C TYR A 65 -1.33 -2.81 7.92
N THR A 66 -0.86 -2.58 6.69
CA THR A 66 -0.48 -3.65 5.76
C THR A 66 1.02 -3.53 5.48
N ASP A 67 1.81 -4.51 5.95
CA ASP A 67 3.22 -4.64 5.59
C ASP A 67 3.34 -5.36 4.26
N ILE A 68 3.90 -4.67 3.28
CA ILE A 68 4.15 -5.21 1.96
C ILE A 68 5.60 -5.69 1.92
N GLY A 69 5.79 -7.02 2.02
CA GLY A 69 7.11 -7.64 2.09
C GLY A 69 7.99 -7.40 0.87
N ALA A 70 7.40 -7.04 -0.27
CA ALA A 70 8.14 -6.72 -1.48
C ALA A 70 8.77 -5.32 -1.45
N SER A 71 9.84 -5.16 -2.22
CA SER A 71 10.47 -3.85 -2.44
C SER A 71 9.63 -2.99 -3.38
N VAL A 72 9.67 -1.67 -3.19
CA VAL A 72 9.05 -0.72 -4.14
C VAL A 72 9.60 -0.94 -5.56
N LYS A 73 10.85 -1.34 -5.73
CA LYS A 73 11.45 -1.67 -7.03
C LYS A 73 10.79 -2.87 -7.75
N ASP A 74 10.18 -3.77 -6.98
CA ASP A 74 9.48 -4.93 -7.55
C ASP A 74 8.12 -4.55 -8.18
N LEU A 75 7.67 -3.31 -7.96
CA LEU A 75 6.43 -2.78 -8.52
C LEU A 75 6.50 -2.60 -10.05
N GLY A 76 7.69 -2.27 -10.60
CA GLY A 76 7.89 -2.06 -12.04
C GLY A 76 7.84 -3.33 -12.90
N GLY A 77 7.85 -4.51 -12.31
CA GLY A 77 7.94 -5.81 -12.99
C GLY A 77 6.69 -6.33 -13.71
N GLY A 78 5.69 -5.55 -13.96
CA GLY A 78 4.55 -5.70 -14.93
C GLY A 78 3.71 -6.98 -14.94
N LYS A 79 4.21 -8.15 -14.56
CA LYS A 79 3.46 -9.43 -14.56
C LYS A 79 3.96 -10.33 -13.43
N GLY A 80 3.18 -10.42 -12.34
CA GLY A 80 3.48 -11.31 -11.21
C GLY A 80 3.14 -10.69 -9.86
N ALA A 81 4.01 -10.85 -8.89
CA ALA A 81 3.84 -10.33 -7.51
C ALA A 81 3.59 -8.82 -7.45
N GLY A 82 4.16 -8.03 -8.37
CA GLY A 82 3.95 -6.59 -8.45
C GLY A 82 2.47 -6.20 -8.60
N GLY A 83 1.71 -6.89 -9.44
CA GLY A 83 0.29 -6.58 -9.65
C GLY A 83 -0.59 -6.82 -8.42
N GLN A 84 -0.28 -7.83 -7.61
CA GLN A 84 -0.99 -8.11 -6.35
C GLN A 84 -0.67 -7.05 -5.28
N ILE A 85 0.60 -6.67 -5.18
CA ILE A 85 1.06 -5.62 -4.26
C ILE A 85 0.35 -4.31 -4.56
N LEU A 86 0.24 -3.97 -5.84
CA LEU A 86 -0.40 -2.75 -6.31
C LEU A 86 -1.90 -2.72 -6.05
N SER A 87 -2.58 -3.86 -6.17
CA SER A 87 -4.00 -3.93 -5.82
C SER A 87 -4.24 -3.71 -4.32
N GLN A 88 -3.29 -4.10 -3.48
CA GLN A 88 -3.34 -3.84 -2.04
C GLN A 88 -3.04 -2.37 -1.71
N LEU A 89 -2.07 -1.75 -2.40
CA LEU A 89 -1.77 -0.33 -2.24
C LEU A 89 -2.92 0.57 -2.69
N SER A 90 -3.64 0.19 -3.75
CA SER A 90 -4.77 0.98 -4.26
C SER A 90 -5.97 1.04 -3.31
N GLY A 91 -6.04 0.14 -2.33
CA GLY A 91 -7.05 0.16 -1.27
C GLY A 91 -6.64 0.95 -0.03
N ALA A 92 -5.37 1.35 0.09
CA ALA A 92 -4.88 2.08 1.26
C ALA A 92 -5.25 3.56 1.22
N ASP A 93 -5.68 4.09 2.37
CA ASP A 93 -5.99 5.52 2.55
C ASP A 93 -4.71 6.37 2.63
N ALA A 94 -3.60 5.78 3.11
CA ALA A 94 -2.31 6.44 3.22
C ALA A 94 -1.15 5.45 3.10
N LEU A 95 0.03 5.96 2.77
CA LEU A 95 1.26 5.19 2.66
C LEU A 95 2.33 5.71 3.61
N ILE A 96 3.03 4.80 4.29
CA ILE A 96 4.21 5.08 5.08
C ILE A 96 5.43 4.57 4.31
N ASN A 97 6.28 5.47 3.84
CA ASN A 97 7.53 5.11 3.19
C ASN A 97 8.64 4.97 4.25
N VAL A 98 9.17 3.75 4.39
CA VAL A 98 10.24 3.43 5.33
C VAL A 98 11.58 3.50 4.63
N VAL A 99 12.41 4.44 5.05
CA VAL A 99 13.76 4.67 4.51
C VAL A 99 14.79 4.39 5.59
N ARG A 100 15.82 3.66 5.23
CA ARG A 100 16.92 3.31 6.13
C ARG A 100 17.91 4.49 6.23
N SER A 101 18.15 4.99 7.45
CA SER A 101 19.06 6.10 7.72
C SER A 101 20.28 5.72 8.58
N PHE A 102 20.47 4.42 8.86
CA PHE A 102 21.57 3.94 9.70
C PHE A 102 22.40 2.87 8.96
N ALA A 103 23.70 2.85 9.22
CA ALA A 103 24.59 1.80 8.74
C ALA A 103 24.50 0.57 9.64
N ASP A 104 24.48 -0.62 9.04
CA ASP A 104 24.56 -1.90 9.73
C ASP A 104 25.38 -2.85 8.85
N GLU A 105 26.53 -3.27 9.36
CA GLU A 105 27.45 -4.16 8.64
C GLU A 105 26.89 -5.57 8.42
N THR A 106 25.94 -5.99 9.26
CA THR A 106 25.32 -7.32 9.17
C THR A 106 24.26 -7.40 8.07
N VAL A 107 23.72 -6.25 7.66
CA VAL A 107 22.68 -6.15 6.63
C VAL A 107 23.15 -5.15 5.57
N PRO A 108 23.75 -5.62 4.46
CA PRO A 108 24.22 -4.74 3.41
C PRO A 108 23.06 -3.94 2.79
N HIS A 109 23.35 -2.68 2.43
CA HIS A 109 22.36 -1.86 1.73
C HIS A 109 22.20 -2.35 0.29
N ILE A 110 20.95 -2.43 -0.22
CA ILE A 110 20.66 -2.96 -1.56
C ILE A 110 21.33 -2.15 -2.67
N GLU A 111 21.54 -0.85 -2.48
CA GLU A 111 22.22 0.07 -3.40
C GLU A 111 23.73 0.20 -3.11
N GLY A 112 24.28 -0.63 -2.23
CA GLY A 112 25.70 -0.61 -1.87
C GLY A 112 26.17 0.55 -1.00
N SER A 113 25.40 1.63 -0.91
CA SER A 113 25.69 2.82 -0.06
C SER A 113 24.43 3.34 0.60
N LEU A 114 24.58 3.93 1.77
CA LEU A 114 23.50 4.60 2.47
C LEU A 114 23.33 6.01 1.91
N ASP A 115 22.18 6.31 1.35
CA ASP A 115 21.81 7.62 0.83
C ASP A 115 20.28 7.78 0.91
N VAL A 116 19.84 8.52 1.91
CA VAL A 116 18.42 8.71 2.25
C VAL A 116 17.67 9.45 1.14
N ASP A 117 18.27 10.48 0.57
CA ASP A 117 17.63 11.32 -0.45
C ASP A 117 17.44 10.52 -1.77
N ARG A 118 18.46 9.76 -2.15
CA ARG A 118 18.38 8.86 -3.30
C ARG A 118 17.27 7.80 -3.10
N ASP A 119 17.18 7.21 -1.92
CA ASP A 119 16.23 6.14 -1.62
C ASP A 119 14.78 6.66 -1.59
N ILE A 120 14.56 7.89 -1.09
CA ILE A 120 13.28 8.58 -1.17
C ILE A 120 12.92 8.87 -2.63
N ALA A 121 13.86 9.41 -3.41
CA ALA A 121 13.65 9.72 -4.82
C ALA A 121 13.32 8.45 -5.62
N THR A 122 14.01 7.34 -5.34
CA THR A 122 13.74 6.05 -5.97
C THR A 122 12.33 5.56 -5.66
N ALA A 123 11.89 5.60 -4.40
CA ALA A 123 10.54 5.20 -4.03
C ALA A 123 9.46 6.06 -4.70
N ASN A 124 9.66 7.37 -4.75
CA ASN A 124 8.74 8.30 -5.42
C ASN A 124 8.68 8.06 -6.93
N LEU A 125 9.82 7.78 -7.57
CA LEU A 125 9.89 7.48 -8.99
C LEU A 125 9.10 6.23 -9.34
N GLU A 126 9.28 5.15 -8.57
CA GLU A 126 8.56 3.88 -8.80
C GLU A 126 7.04 4.04 -8.65
N LEU A 127 6.59 4.77 -7.62
CA LEU A 127 5.16 5.09 -7.44
C LEU A 127 4.63 5.91 -8.62
N THR A 128 5.37 6.93 -9.07
CA THR A 128 4.99 7.77 -10.20
C THR A 128 4.90 6.99 -11.51
N LEU A 129 5.86 6.11 -11.78
CA LEU A 129 5.85 5.24 -12.95
C LEU A 129 4.65 4.27 -12.94
N HIS A 130 4.32 3.77 -11.76
CA HIS A 130 3.14 2.94 -11.59
C HIS A 130 1.85 3.70 -11.89
N ASP A 131 1.68 4.90 -11.34
CA ASP A 131 0.50 5.73 -11.59
C ASP A 131 0.38 6.11 -13.07
N LEU A 132 1.50 6.43 -13.72
CA LEU A 132 1.56 6.65 -15.16
C LEU A 132 1.06 5.42 -15.92
N GLY A 133 1.47 4.22 -15.53
CA GLY A 133 1.01 2.98 -16.17
C GLY A 133 -0.49 2.70 -15.99
N ILE A 134 -1.08 3.12 -14.86
CA ILE A 134 -2.54 3.03 -14.64
C ILE A 134 -3.26 4.01 -15.59
N ILE A 135 -2.81 5.26 -15.63
CA ILE A 135 -3.41 6.31 -16.45
C ILE A 135 -3.33 5.94 -17.93
N SER A 136 -2.17 5.50 -18.42
CA SER A 136 -1.98 5.11 -19.83
C SER A 136 -2.94 3.98 -20.23
N ARG A 137 -3.05 2.93 -19.42
CA ARG A 137 -4.00 1.83 -19.67
C ARG A 137 -5.45 2.29 -19.63
N ARG A 138 -5.78 3.30 -18.84
CA ARG A 138 -7.13 3.88 -18.80
C ARG A 138 -7.43 4.68 -20.05
N LEU A 139 -6.46 5.47 -20.54
CA LEU A 139 -6.56 6.24 -21.78
C LEU A 139 -6.75 5.32 -22.99
N GLU A 140 -5.92 4.28 -23.13
CA GLU A 140 -6.06 3.27 -24.19
C GLU A 140 -7.48 2.69 -24.27
N LYS A 141 -8.06 2.34 -23.12
CA LYS A 141 -9.44 1.82 -23.06
C LYS A 141 -10.52 2.82 -23.44
N ILE A 142 -10.25 4.11 -23.27
CA ILE A 142 -11.19 5.18 -23.67
C ILE A 142 -11.06 5.47 -25.16
N GLU A 143 -9.85 5.38 -25.72
CA GLU A 143 -9.54 5.62 -27.11
C GLU A 143 -9.94 4.44 -28.02
N GLU A 144 -10.03 3.21 -27.49
CA GLU A 144 -10.57 2.07 -28.22
C GLU A 144 -12.05 2.33 -28.58
N PRO A 145 -12.42 2.44 -29.87
CA PRO A 145 -13.81 2.62 -30.28
C PRO A 145 -14.60 1.38 -29.80
N SER A 146 -15.67 1.62 -29.05
CA SER A 146 -16.60 0.56 -28.66
C SER A 146 -17.02 -0.21 -29.91
N PRO A 147 -16.98 -1.56 -29.93
CA PRO A 147 -17.44 -2.33 -31.07
C PRO A 147 -18.88 -1.93 -31.38
N PRO A 148 -19.23 -1.74 -32.67
CA PRO A 148 -20.58 -1.35 -33.04
C PRO A 148 -21.57 -2.35 -32.45
N ASN A 149 -22.58 -1.83 -31.78
CA ASN A 149 -23.61 -2.59 -31.09
C ASN A 149 -24.22 -3.61 -32.05
N ALA A 150 -23.89 -4.89 -31.90
CA ALA A 150 -24.37 -5.99 -32.78
C ALA A 150 -25.90 -6.21 -32.73
N ASN A 151 -26.60 -5.37 -31.96
CA ASN A 151 -28.06 -5.38 -31.82
C ASN A 151 -28.77 -4.23 -32.55
N ALA A 152 -28.14 -3.60 -33.55
CA ALA A 152 -28.89 -2.79 -34.50
C ALA A 152 -29.71 -3.73 -35.37
N CYS A 153 -30.91 -4.06 -34.90
CA CYS A 153 -31.98 -4.79 -35.55
C CYS A 153 -32.15 -4.28 -37.00
N CYS A 154 -31.96 -5.19 -37.96
CA CYS A 154 -32.40 -4.96 -39.34
C CYS A 154 -33.91 -4.68 -39.35
N PRO A 155 -34.38 -3.57 -39.91
CA PRO A 155 -35.81 -3.44 -40.19
C PRO A 155 -36.15 -4.42 -41.31
N SER A 156 -37.00 -5.40 -40.98
CA SER A 156 -37.63 -6.30 -41.94
C SER A 156 -38.26 -5.56 -43.09
N LYS A 157 -37.71 -5.71 -44.32
CA LYS A 157 -38.42 -5.37 -45.52
C LYS A 157 -39.48 -6.47 -45.76
N SER A 158 -40.71 -6.13 -45.49
CA SER A 158 -41.87 -6.82 -46.08
C SER A 158 -42.07 -6.34 -47.53
N CYS A 159 -42.12 -7.28 -48.43
CA CYS A 159 -42.92 -7.24 -49.66
C CYS A 159 -43.95 -8.33 -49.54
#